data_5198ae8ad7e744b2a6cb48c9e6d83940
#
_entry.id   5198ae8ad7e744b2a6cb48c9e6d83940
#
_cell.length_a   1.000
_cell.length_b   1.000
_cell.length_c   1.000
_cell.angle_alpha   90.00
_cell.angle_beta   90.00
_cell.angle_gamma   90.00
#
_symmetry.space_group_name_H-M   'P 1'
#
loop_
_entity.id
_entity.type
_entity.pdbx_description
1 polymer ?
#
loop_
_entity_poly.entity_id
_entity_poly.type
_entity_poly.pdbx_seq_one_letter_code
_entity_poly.pdbx_strand_id
1 'polypeptide(L)'
;GIVAIARLVKVYELSATLKGVDTEEAVSDSDTKFNAKLMMPFLLAFFAFCIYLVYSYKDNLLPESASEHGVEIDRLFNFNLIIIGIVFIAVNILLFYFAFKYYSRKGVKATYFAHSTKLEMIWTIVPALFLAVIIIYGLAVWNKITSPIDPNQAVVMELCAEQFKWTARYGGNDNVLGESNYKLTADLNPLAIDTTDKNSWDDKIVTGEFHLPVNKIVLMYFRSKDVIHSAYMPHFRAQMNCVPGMKTEFHFKPTITTAEMREKTKNPEFDYVLMCNKICGATHWSMQM
;
A
#
# COMPACT_ATOMS: atom_id res chain seq x y z
N GLY A 1 -32.79 8.94 -7.17
CA GLY A 1 -32.08 8.25 -8.25
C GLY A 1 -32.32 6.75 -8.22
N ILE A 2 -31.57 5.95 -7.43
CA ILE A 2 -31.58 4.46 -7.42
C ILE A 2 -32.97 3.88 -7.12
N VAL A 3 -33.68 4.42 -6.11
CA VAL A 3 -35.04 3.96 -5.76
C VAL A 3 -36.05 4.21 -6.91
N ALA A 4 -35.91 5.32 -7.64
CA ALA A 4 -36.79 5.60 -8.77
C ALA A 4 -36.52 4.61 -9.92
N ILE A 5 -35.25 4.30 -10.21
CA ILE A 5 -34.88 3.31 -11.22
C ILE A 5 -35.41 1.93 -10.84
N ALA A 6 -35.20 1.49 -9.59
CA ALA A 6 -35.72 0.21 -9.10
C ALA A 6 -37.25 0.11 -9.22
N ARG A 7 -37.98 1.19 -8.93
CA ARG A 7 -39.44 1.23 -9.10
C ARG A 7 -39.89 1.19 -10.60
N LEU A 8 -39.13 1.87 -11.46
CA LEU A 8 -39.39 1.82 -12.92
C LEU A 8 -39.21 0.41 -13.48
N VAL A 9 -38.10 -0.28 -13.06
CA VAL A 9 -37.88 -1.69 -13.42
C VAL A 9 -39.04 -2.56 -12.94
N LYS A 10 -39.46 -2.40 -11.67
CA LYS A 10 -40.59 -3.14 -11.12
C LYS A 10 -41.94 -2.89 -11.85
N VAL A 11 -42.21 -1.64 -12.25
CA VAL A 11 -43.38 -1.29 -13.03
C VAL A 11 -43.30 -1.94 -14.44
N TYR A 12 -42.12 -1.96 -15.04
CA TYR A 12 -41.90 -2.63 -16.33
C TYR A 12 -42.15 -4.14 -16.23
N GLU A 13 -41.59 -4.82 -15.23
CA GLU A 13 -41.80 -6.26 -14.95
C GLU A 13 -43.29 -6.57 -14.74
N LEU A 14 -44.00 -5.80 -13.91
CA LEU A 14 -45.41 -5.96 -13.64
C LEU A 14 -46.26 -5.73 -14.91
N SER A 15 -45.91 -4.74 -15.72
CA SER A 15 -46.60 -4.48 -17.00
C SER A 15 -46.41 -5.61 -17.99
N ALA A 16 -45.21 -6.20 -18.07
CA ALA A 16 -44.94 -7.35 -18.93
C ALA A 16 -45.72 -8.60 -18.45
N THR A 17 -45.77 -8.85 -17.18
CA THR A 17 -46.53 -9.96 -16.56
C THR A 17 -48.03 -9.80 -16.85
N LEU A 18 -48.59 -8.58 -16.70
CA LEU A 18 -49.99 -8.31 -17.00
C LEU A 18 -50.36 -8.47 -18.52
N LYS A 19 -49.38 -8.27 -19.37
CA LYS A 19 -49.53 -8.47 -20.83
C LYS A 19 -49.27 -9.89 -21.29
N GLY A 20 -48.90 -10.80 -20.33
CA GLY A 20 -48.54 -12.18 -20.67
C GLY A 20 -47.28 -12.30 -21.53
N VAL A 21 -46.41 -11.27 -21.50
CA VAL A 21 -45.13 -11.26 -22.23
C VAL A 21 -44.03 -11.61 -21.27
N ASP A 22 -43.23 -12.63 -21.61
CA ASP A 22 -42.01 -12.88 -20.85
C ASP A 22 -41.02 -11.71 -21.00
N THR A 23 -40.51 -11.20 -19.88
CA THR A 23 -39.60 -10.06 -19.92
C THR A 23 -38.31 -10.36 -20.66
N GLU A 24 -37.88 -11.62 -20.73
CA GLU A 24 -36.73 -12.06 -21.52
C GLU A 24 -37.02 -12.05 -23.04
N GLU A 25 -38.27 -12.28 -23.45
CA GLU A 25 -38.68 -12.19 -24.85
C GLU A 25 -38.99 -10.75 -25.31
N ALA A 26 -39.21 -9.83 -24.37
CA ALA A 26 -39.58 -8.44 -24.66
C ALA A 26 -38.38 -7.56 -25.09
N VAL A 27 -37.13 -8.03 -24.96
CA VAL A 27 -35.95 -7.26 -25.39
C VAL A 27 -35.85 -7.29 -26.93
N SER A 28 -35.97 -6.14 -27.55
CA SER A 28 -35.90 -6.04 -29.02
C SER A 28 -34.46 -6.29 -29.50
N ASP A 29 -34.32 -6.90 -30.71
CA ASP A 29 -33.01 -7.05 -31.36
C ASP A 29 -32.33 -5.68 -31.58
N SER A 30 -33.11 -4.61 -31.74
CA SER A 30 -32.61 -3.24 -31.87
C SER A 30 -31.91 -2.76 -30.59
N ASP A 31 -32.53 -2.98 -29.42
CA ASP A 31 -31.98 -2.58 -28.11
C ASP A 31 -30.74 -3.36 -27.78
N THR A 32 -30.74 -4.67 -28.01
CA THR A 32 -29.58 -5.54 -27.81
C THR A 32 -28.41 -5.09 -28.69
N LYS A 33 -28.66 -4.79 -29.97
CA LYS A 33 -27.64 -4.29 -30.88
C LYS A 33 -27.12 -2.89 -30.48
N PHE A 34 -28.03 -2.01 -30.03
CA PHE A 34 -27.67 -0.68 -29.55
C PHE A 34 -26.75 -0.79 -28.29
N ASN A 35 -27.15 -1.58 -27.29
CA ASN A 35 -26.37 -1.80 -26.09
C ASN A 35 -25.01 -2.40 -26.43
N ALA A 36 -24.93 -3.39 -27.31
CA ALA A 36 -23.65 -3.96 -27.74
C ALA A 36 -22.74 -2.90 -28.39
N LYS A 37 -23.30 -2.03 -29.26
CA LYS A 37 -22.53 -0.95 -29.87
C LYS A 37 -22.01 0.07 -28.87
N LEU A 38 -22.70 0.29 -27.74
CA LEU A 38 -22.26 1.20 -26.69
C LEU A 38 -21.04 0.67 -25.94
N MET A 39 -20.74 -0.63 -25.98
CA MET A 39 -19.58 -1.21 -25.28
C MET A 39 -18.25 -0.61 -25.73
N MET A 40 -18.09 -0.34 -27.03
CA MET A 40 -16.82 0.20 -27.56
C MET A 40 -16.59 1.68 -27.17
N PRO A 41 -17.54 2.62 -27.38
CA PRO A 41 -17.36 3.99 -26.90
C PRO A 41 -17.27 4.06 -25.37
N PHE A 42 -17.95 3.16 -24.63
CA PHE A 42 -17.79 3.06 -23.19
C PHE A 42 -16.35 2.64 -22.80
N LEU A 43 -15.78 1.64 -23.47
CA LEU A 43 -14.40 1.23 -23.24
C LEU A 43 -13.41 2.39 -23.47
N LEU A 44 -13.60 3.16 -24.53
CA LEU A 44 -12.75 4.33 -24.80
C LEU A 44 -12.91 5.40 -23.73
N ALA A 45 -14.14 5.71 -23.33
CA ALA A 45 -14.41 6.66 -22.23
C ALA A 45 -13.83 6.17 -20.89
N PHE A 46 -13.96 4.88 -20.61
CA PHE A 46 -13.40 4.26 -19.41
C PHE A 46 -11.88 4.38 -19.35
N PHE A 47 -11.16 4.03 -20.43
CA PHE A 47 -9.71 4.21 -20.45
C PHE A 47 -9.29 5.68 -20.41
N ALA A 48 -9.99 6.57 -21.10
CA ALA A 48 -9.73 8.00 -21.01
C ALA A 48 -9.90 8.51 -19.57
N PHE A 49 -10.94 8.06 -18.87
CA PHE A 49 -11.16 8.37 -17.47
C PHE A 49 -10.05 7.81 -16.57
N CYS A 50 -9.63 6.55 -16.75
CA CYS A 50 -8.51 5.97 -16.00
C CYS A 50 -7.20 6.74 -16.22
N ILE A 51 -6.89 7.10 -17.47
CA ILE A 51 -5.70 7.90 -17.82
C ILE A 51 -5.78 9.28 -17.15
N TYR A 52 -6.94 9.92 -17.21
CA TYR A 52 -7.16 11.21 -16.54
C TYR A 52 -6.92 11.12 -15.03
N LEU A 53 -7.44 10.08 -14.36
CA LEU A 53 -7.22 9.89 -12.93
C LEU A 53 -5.74 9.67 -12.61
N VAL A 54 -5.06 8.80 -13.36
CA VAL A 54 -3.62 8.55 -13.15
C VAL A 54 -2.82 9.84 -13.35
N TYR A 55 -3.10 10.59 -14.41
CA TYR A 55 -2.41 11.85 -14.67
C TYR A 55 -2.66 12.90 -13.58
N SER A 56 -3.90 13.02 -13.11
CA SER A 56 -4.29 14.03 -12.11
C SER A 56 -3.81 13.73 -10.70
N TYR A 57 -3.64 12.44 -10.36
CA TYR A 57 -3.34 12.01 -8.98
C TYR A 57 -1.97 11.33 -8.83
N LYS A 58 -1.16 11.21 -9.88
CA LYS A 58 0.15 10.55 -9.84
C LYS A 58 1.08 11.11 -8.75
N ASP A 59 1.04 12.42 -8.54
CA ASP A 59 1.90 13.11 -7.57
C ASP A 59 1.42 12.93 -6.11
N ASN A 60 0.19 12.41 -5.92
CA ASN A 60 -0.38 12.11 -4.61
C ASN A 60 -0.23 10.63 -4.19
N LEU A 61 0.32 9.76 -5.07
CA LEU A 61 0.41 8.33 -4.77
C LEU A 61 1.51 8.02 -3.77
N LEU A 62 2.73 8.37 -4.09
CA LEU A 62 3.90 8.14 -3.23
C LEU A 62 4.82 9.35 -3.31
N PRO A 63 5.32 9.85 -2.16
CA PRO A 63 6.33 10.90 -2.15
C PRO A 63 7.66 10.39 -2.73
N GLU A 64 8.58 11.29 -3.03
CA GLU A 64 9.93 10.92 -3.47
C GLU A 64 10.63 10.06 -2.40
N SER A 65 11.27 8.98 -2.82
CA SER A 65 12.02 8.12 -1.90
C SER A 65 13.32 8.79 -1.46
N ALA A 66 13.55 8.84 -0.15
CA ALA A 66 14.71 9.43 0.49
C ALA A 66 15.62 8.40 1.18
N SER A 67 15.52 7.12 0.81
CA SER A 67 16.39 6.05 1.31
C SER A 67 16.93 5.17 0.21
N GLU A 68 18.06 4.52 0.46
CA GLU A 68 18.73 3.64 -0.51
C GLU A 68 17.81 2.47 -0.93
N HIS A 69 17.24 1.75 0.04
CA HIS A 69 16.33 0.64 -0.25
C HIS A 69 14.97 1.11 -0.79
N GLY A 70 14.55 2.33 -0.46
CA GLY A 70 13.28 2.87 -0.92
C GLY A 70 13.24 3.02 -2.44
N VAL A 71 14.35 3.34 -3.08
CA VAL A 71 14.47 3.36 -4.54
C VAL A 71 14.27 1.96 -5.15
N GLU A 72 14.75 0.93 -4.48
CA GLU A 72 14.56 -0.46 -4.94
C GLU A 72 13.10 -0.92 -4.77
N ILE A 73 12.46 -0.54 -3.66
CA ILE A 73 11.03 -0.77 -3.44
C ILE A 73 10.20 -0.08 -4.53
N ASP A 74 10.50 1.16 -4.86
CA ASP A 74 9.79 1.91 -5.89
C ASP A 74 9.97 1.28 -7.28
N ARG A 75 11.16 0.75 -7.60
CA ARG A 75 11.39 -0.01 -8.83
C ARG A 75 10.56 -1.29 -8.88
N LEU A 76 10.53 -2.05 -7.80
CA LEU A 76 9.69 -3.26 -7.68
C LEU A 76 8.22 -2.91 -7.82
N PHE A 77 7.76 -1.85 -7.17
CA PHE A 77 6.39 -1.37 -7.24
C PHE A 77 6.01 -0.97 -8.67
N ASN A 78 6.83 -0.18 -9.35
CA ASN A 78 6.61 0.22 -10.74
C ASN A 78 6.62 -0.97 -11.70
N PHE A 79 7.52 -1.94 -11.50
CA PHE A 79 7.53 -3.18 -12.27
C PHE A 79 6.20 -3.94 -12.15
N ASN A 80 5.67 -4.07 -10.92
CA ASN A 80 4.37 -4.67 -10.69
C ASN A 80 3.23 -3.89 -11.35
N LEU A 81 3.24 -2.56 -11.22
CA LEU A 81 2.21 -1.70 -11.84
C LEU A 81 2.19 -1.83 -13.37
N ILE A 82 3.36 -1.96 -14.02
CA ILE A 82 3.44 -2.16 -15.48
C ILE A 82 2.77 -3.49 -15.86
N ILE A 83 3.10 -4.58 -15.16
CA ILE A 83 2.51 -5.91 -15.44
C ILE A 83 0.99 -5.88 -15.23
N ILE A 84 0.55 -5.36 -14.08
CA ILE A 84 -0.88 -5.25 -13.75
C ILE A 84 -1.59 -4.36 -14.77
N GLY A 85 -0.97 -3.26 -15.18
CA GLY A 85 -1.51 -2.35 -16.20
C GLY A 85 -1.71 -3.02 -17.56
N ILE A 86 -0.73 -3.80 -18.02
CA ILE A 86 -0.84 -4.56 -19.27
C ILE A 86 -2.00 -5.56 -19.19
N VAL A 87 -2.08 -6.34 -18.11
CA VAL A 87 -3.15 -7.32 -17.91
C VAL A 87 -4.51 -6.63 -17.82
N PHE A 88 -4.61 -5.52 -17.07
CA PHE A 88 -5.82 -4.71 -16.94
C PHE A 88 -6.33 -4.23 -18.31
N ILE A 89 -5.44 -3.68 -19.13
CA ILE A 89 -5.81 -3.21 -20.48
C ILE A 89 -6.27 -4.39 -21.35
N ALA A 90 -5.49 -5.47 -21.39
CA ALA A 90 -5.80 -6.63 -22.22
C ALA A 90 -7.14 -7.28 -21.85
N VAL A 91 -7.39 -7.50 -20.55
CA VAL A 91 -8.62 -8.13 -20.06
C VAL A 91 -9.83 -7.25 -20.33
N ASN A 92 -9.73 -5.93 -20.11
CA ASN A 92 -10.86 -5.01 -20.39
C ASN A 92 -11.15 -4.91 -21.91
N ILE A 93 -10.13 -4.88 -22.76
CA ILE A 93 -10.33 -4.91 -24.21
C ILE A 93 -11.08 -6.20 -24.60
N LEU A 94 -10.65 -7.35 -24.12
CA LEU A 94 -11.33 -8.62 -24.42
C LEU A 94 -12.77 -8.65 -23.90
N LEU A 95 -12.99 -8.18 -22.65
CA LEU A 95 -14.31 -8.11 -22.04
C LEU A 95 -15.30 -7.32 -22.89
N PHE A 96 -14.96 -6.09 -23.20
CA PHE A 96 -15.86 -5.21 -23.96
C PHE A 96 -15.97 -5.60 -25.43
N TYR A 97 -14.87 -6.10 -26.02
CA TYR A 97 -14.90 -6.63 -27.39
C TYR A 97 -15.83 -7.85 -27.51
N PHE A 98 -15.80 -8.77 -26.55
CA PHE A 98 -16.69 -9.93 -26.58
C PHE A 98 -18.14 -9.55 -26.31
N ALA A 99 -18.40 -8.61 -25.40
CA ALA A 99 -19.73 -8.08 -25.19
C ALA A 99 -20.28 -7.38 -26.47
N PHE A 100 -19.41 -6.65 -27.19
CA PHE A 100 -19.76 -6.04 -28.48
C PHE A 100 -19.99 -7.09 -29.56
N LYS A 101 -19.17 -8.13 -29.63
CA LYS A 101 -19.20 -9.10 -30.75
C LYS A 101 -20.26 -10.18 -30.58
N TYR A 102 -20.46 -10.68 -29.38
CA TYR A 102 -21.25 -11.89 -29.08
C TYR A 102 -22.59 -11.58 -28.40
N TYR A 103 -23.21 -10.44 -28.72
CA TYR A 103 -24.54 -10.13 -28.23
C TYR A 103 -25.60 -11.03 -28.85
N SER A 104 -26.75 -11.20 -28.18
CA SER A 104 -27.90 -12.01 -28.67
C SER A 104 -28.44 -11.44 -29.98
N ARG A 105 -28.70 -12.33 -30.94
CA ARG A 105 -29.26 -12.00 -32.26
C ARG A 105 -30.35 -13.02 -32.64
N LYS A 106 -31.43 -12.55 -33.18
CA LYS A 106 -32.52 -13.44 -33.62
C LYS A 106 -32.01 -14.44 -34.66
N GLY A 107 -32.31 -15.72 -34.44
CA GLY A 107 -31.89 -16.81 -35.32
C GLY A 107 -30.45 -17.29 -35.15
N VAL A 108 -29.65 -16.68 -34.28
CA VAL A 108 -28.30 -17.12 -33.98
C VAL A 108 -28.30 -17.86 -32.65
N LYS A 109 -27.93 -19.13 -32.66
CA LYS A 109 -27.75 -19.92 -31.45
C LYS A 109 -26.35 -19.75 -30.91
N ALA A 110 -26.24 -19.56 -29.60
CA ALA A 110 -24.95 -19.55 -28.91
C ALA A 110 -24.24 -20.91 -29.01
N THR A 111 -22.97 -20.90 -29.29
CA THR A 111 -22.15 -22.14 -29.25
C THR A 111 -21.89 -22.52 -27.81
N TYR A 112 -22.31 -23.72 -27.44
CA TYR A 112 -21.98 -24.26 -26.12
C TYR A 112 -20.54 -24.72 -26.09
N PHE A 113 -19.78 -24.22 -25.13
CA PHE A 113 -18.36 -24.46 -24.99
C PHE A 113 -18.05 -24.80 -23.53
N ALA A 114 -18.13 -26.09 -23.18
CA ALA A 114 -18.00 -26.55 -21.80
C ALA A 114 -16.55 -26.52 -21.28
N HIS A 115 -15.62 -27.00 -22.11
CA HIS A 115 -14.22 -27.20 -21.70
C HIS A 115 -13.26 -26.85 -22.84
N SER A 116 -12.11 -26.28 -22.49
CA SER A 116 -10.98 -26.13 -23.40
C SER A 116 -9.66 -26.20 -22.65
N THR A 117 -9.10 -27.38 -22.59
CA THR A 117 -7.79 -27.63 -21.96
C THR A 117 -6.71 -26.65 -22.45
N LYS A 118 -6.74 -26.28 -23.74
CA LYS A 118 -5.80 -25.32 -24.31
C LYS A 118 -5.94 -23.92 -23.70
N LEU A 119 -7.18 -23.42 -23.57
CA LEU A 119 -7.43 -22.11 -22.95
C LEU A 119 -7.13 -22.15 -21.46
N GLU A 120 -7.54 -23.21 -20.77
CA GLU A 120 -7.26 -23.45 -19.35
C GLU A 120 -5.77 -23.41 -19.05
N MET A 121 -4.97 -24.12 -19.86
CA MET A 121 -3.51 -24.09 -19.75
C MET A 121 -2.93 -22.68 -20.00
N ILE A 122 -3.42 -21.93 -20.98
CA ILE A 122 -2.91 -20.59 -21.28
C ILE A 122 -3.16 -19.64 -20.11
N TRP A 123 -4.41 -19.54 -19.64
CA TRP A 123 -4.73 -18.58 -18.57
C TRP A 123 -4.25 -19.01 -17.19
N THR A 124 -3.77 -20.24 -17.02
CA THR A 124 -3.12 -20.71 -15.79
C THR A 124 -1.61 -20.54 -15.86
N ILE A 125 -0.97 -21.05 -16.93
CA ILE A 125 0.50 -21.06 -17.02
C ILE A 125 1.06 -19.65 -17.24
N VAL A 126 0.45 -18.84 -18.12
CA VAL A 126 0.97 -17.52 -18.42
C VAL A 126 0.99 -16.61 -17.18
N PRO A 127 -0.12 -16.45 -16.42
CA PRO A 127 -0.07 -15.69 -15.16
C PRO A 127 0.86 -16.29 -14.12
N ALA A 128 0.93 -17.63 -14.01
CA ALA A 128 1.81 -18.30 -13.06
C ALA A 128 3.31 -17.97 -13.31
N LEU A 129 3.73 -17.93 -14.58
CA LEU A 129 5.10 -17.52 -14.94
C LEU A 129 5.41 -16.07 -14.54
N PHE A 130 4.47 -15.14 -14.81
CA PHE A 130 4.64 -13.75 -14.39
C PHE A 130 4.69 -13.62 -12.87
N LEU A 131 3.80 -14.32 -12.15
CA LEU A 131 3.82 -14.34 -10.69
C LEU A 131 5.11 -14.92 -10.14
N ALA A 132 5.66 -15.97 -10.73
CA ALA A 132 6.95 -16.54 -10.31
C ALA A 132 8.08 -15.50 -10.41
N VAL A 133 8.15 -14.75 -11.52
CA VAL A 133 9.14 -13.68 -11.69
C VAL A 133 8.97 -12.59 -10.64
N ILE A 134 7.74 -12.14 -10.39
CA ILE A 134 7.42 -11.13 -9.36
C ILE A 134 7.84 -11.61 -7.97
N ILE A 135 7.51 -12.86 -7.62
CA ILE A 135 7.83 -13.44 -6.32
C ILE A 135 9.35 -13.55 -6.14
N ILE A 136 10.08 -14.06 -7.13
CA ILE A 136 11.54 -14.20 -7.04
C ILE A 136 12.20 -12.82 -6.87
N TYR A 137 11.78 -11.83 -7.67
CA TYR A 137 12.29 -10.47 -7.55
C TYR A 137 11.94 -9.85 -6.19
N GLY A 138 10.68 -9.98 -5.76
CA GLY A 138 10.22 -9.49 -4.46
C GLY A 138 10.98 -10.11 -3.29
N LEU A 139 11.22 -11.44 -3.32
CA LEU A 139 12.02 -12.12 -2.30
C LEU A 139 13.48 -11.67 -2.28
N ALA A 140 14.07 -11.42 -3.43
CA ALA A 140 15.45 -10.91 -3.50
C ALA A 140 15.57 -9.52 -2.86
N VAL A 141 14.62 -8.61 -3.15
CA VAL A 141 14.56 -7.27 -2.53
C VAL A 141 14.27 -7.39 -1.03
N TRP A 142 13.32 -8.22 -0.64
CA TRP A 142 12.98 -8.47 0.76
C TRP A 142 14.17 -8.95 1.58
N ASN A 143 14.86 -10.00 1.10
CA ASN A 143 16.02 -10.56 1.79
C ASN A 143 17.14 -9.51 1.97
N LYS A 144 17.36 -8.66 0.97
CA LYS A 144 18.35 -7.58 1.06
C LYS A 144 17.98 -6.56 2.14
N ILE A 145 16.70 -6.19 2.25
CA ILE A 145 16.22 -5.16 3.18
C ILE A 145 16.15 -5.69 4.61
N THR A 146 15.86 -6.98 4.80
CA THR A 146 15.66 -7.60 6.11
C THR A 146 16.87 -8.37 6.63
N SER A 147 17.99 -8.38 5.89
CA SER A 147 19.24 -9.01 6.34
C SER A 147 19.71 -8.37 7.63
N PRO A 148 20.11 -9.16 8.65
CA PRO A 148 20.70 -8.60 9.86
C PRO A 148 21.92 -7.73 9.57
N ILE A 149 22.06 -6.65 10.31
CA ILE A 149 23.21 -5.74 10.20
C ILE A 149 24.00 -5.71 11.52
N ASP A 150 25.33 -5.52 11.41
CA ASP A 150 26.17 -5.29 12.57
C ASP A 150 25.87 -3.90 13.17
N PRO A 151 25.43 -3.82 14.44
CA PRO A 151 25.17 -2.54 15.10
C PRO A 151 26.36 -1.58 15.08
N ASN A 152 27.60 -2.08 15.04
CA ASN A 152 28.80 -1.25 14.95
C ASN A 152 28.94 -0.48 13.63
N GLN A 153 28.21 -0.88 12.60
CA GLN A 153 28.20 -0.23 11.28
C GLN A 153 27.04 0.76 11.11
N ALA A 154 26.20 0.91 12.12
CA ALA A 154 24.98 1.70 12.09
C ALA A 154 24.90 2.67 13.25
N VAL A 155 24.13 3.74 13.09
CA VAL A 155 23.67 4.54 14.23
C VAL A 155 22.51 3.80 14.87
N VAL A 156 22.66 3.44 16.14
CA VAL A 156 21.68 2.66 16.88
C VAL A 156 20.71 3.60 17.59
N MET A 157 19.42 3.36 17.38
CA MET A 157 18.37 4.09 18.09
C MET A 157 17.14 3.21 18.36
N GLU A 158 16.31 3.66 19.27
CA GLU A 158 15.04 3.03 19.61
C GLU A 158 13.88 4.02 19.47
N LEU A 159 12.75 3.53 18.96
CA LEU A 159 11.47 4.23 18.99
C LEU A 159 10.50 3.48 19.91
N CYS A 160 10.01 4.16 20.94
CA CYS A 160 9.00 3.67 21.83
C CYS A 160 7.67 4.35 21.55
N ALA A 161 6.65 3.56 21.28
CA ALA A 161 5.29 4.00 21.01
C ALA A 161 4.41 3.88 22.26
N GLU A 162 3.59 4.88 22.52
CA GLU A 162 2.47 4.84 23.48
C GLU A 162 1.30 5.66 22.97
N GLN A 163 0.12 5.47 23.51
CA GLN A 163 -1.07 6.22 23.12
C GLN A 163 -0.98 7.66 23.66
N PHE A 164 -0.73 8.73 22.87
CA PHE A 164 -0.63 8.77 21.41
C PHE A 164 0.62 9.58 21.03
N LYS A 165 1.77 9.12 21.40
CA LYS A 165 3.05 9.80 21.16
C LYS A 165 4.18 8.84 20.87
N TRP A 166 5.25 9.39 20.32
CA TRP A 166 6.50 8.71 20.09
C TRP A 166 7.59 9.24 21.03
N THR A 167 8.48 8.38 21.44
CA THR A 167 9.72 8.75 22.15
C THR A 167 10.87 8.05 21.45
N ALA A 168 11.89 8.82 21.05
CA ALA A 168 13.10 8.27 20.47
C ALA A 168 14.22 8.25 21.52
N ARG A 169 15.10 7.24 21.44
CA ARG A 169 16.27 7.09 22.27
C ARG A 169 17.47 6.70 21.40
N TYR A 170 18.58 7.38 21.55
CA TYR A 170 19.85 7.07 20.90
C TYR A 170 20.81 6.44 21.91
N GLY A 171 21.67 5.53 21.45
CA GLY A 171 22.67 4.85 22.25
C GLY A 171 23.91 5.70 22.60
N GLY A 172 23.72 7.02 22.76
CA GLY A 172 24.76 7.92 23.28
C GLY A 172 26.05 7.97 22.46
N ASN A 173 27.17 8.08 23.18
CA ASN A 173 28.51 8.19 22.58
C ASN A 173 29.11 6.82 22.24
N ASP A 174 28.71 5.78 22.96
CA ASP A 174 29.16 4.39 22.74
C ASP A 174 28.30 3.67 21.69
N ASN A 175 27.19 4.30 21.23
CA ASN A 175 26.24 3.77 20.28
C ASN A 175 25.53 2.47 20.74
N VAL A 176 25.48 2.23 22.05
CA VAL A 176 24.85 1.06 22.66
C VAL A 176 23.68 1.50 23.52
N LEU A 177 22.49 1.02 23.22
CA LEU A 177 21.32 1.28 24.05
C LEU A 177 21.38 0.47 25.36
N GLY A 178 21.17 1.14 26.48
CA GLY A 178 21.03 0.47 27.78
C GLY A 178 19.81 -0.47 27.80
N GLU A 179 19.88 -1.50 28.63
CA GLU A 179 18.84 -2.49 28.84
C GLU A 179 17.52 -1.83 29.27
N SER A 180 16.42 -2.44 28.93
CA SER A 180 15.10 -2.00 29.34
C SER A 180 14.22 -3.18 29.75
N ASN A 181 13.47 -3.01 30.83
CA ASN A 181 12.61 -4.05 31.38
C ASN A 181 11.25 -3.44 31.76
N TYR A 182 10.17 -3.96 31.22
CA TYR A 182 8.82 -3.46 31.48
C TYR A 182 8.45 -3.36 32.97
N LYS A 183 9.09 -4.19 33.85
CA LYS A 183 8.88 -4.14 35.29
C LYS A 183 9.44 -2.86 35.93
N LEU A 184 10.32 -2.14 35.26
CA LEU A 184 10.88 -0.86 35.68
C LEU A 184 10.07 0.35 35.24
N THR A 185 8.91 0.13 34.62
CA THR A 185 8.02 1.21 34.18
C THR A 185 7.52 2.00 35.39
N ALA A 186 7.80 3.30 35.40
CA ALA A 186 7.37 4.25 36.44
C ALA A 186 7.13 5.63 35.79
N ASP A 187 6.50 6.56 36.51
CA ASP A 187 6.25 7.91 36.02
C ASP A 187 7.54 8.65 35.60
N LEU A 188 8.62 8.45 36.35
CA LEU A 188 9.93 9.03 36.07
C LEU A 188 10.79 8.16 35.13
N ASN A 189 10.33 6.96 34.79
CA ASN A 189 11.00 6.05 33.88
C ASN A 189 10.01 5.43 32.88
N PRO A 190 9.41 6.24 32.03
CA PRO A 190 8.37 5.78 31.10
C PRO A 190 8.89 4.80 30.04
N LEU A 191 10.18 4.80 29.73
CA LEU A 191 10.83 3.88 28.81
C LEU A 191 11.30 2.58 29.48
N ALA A 192 11.11 2.45 30.81
CA ALA A 192 11.49 1.27 31.58
C ALA A 192 12.98 0.92 31.45
N ILE A 193 13.84 1.93 31.39
CA ILE A 193 15.29 1.77 31.23
C ILE A 193 15.88 1.27 32.56
N ASP A 194 16.81 0.31 32.50
CA ASP A 194 17.58 -0.12 33.63
C ASP A 194 18.71 0.87 33.89
N THR A 195 18.58 1.71 34.91
CA THR A 195 19.56 2.71 35.28
C THR A 195 20.78 2.12 35.96
N THR A 196 20.78 0.83 36.28
CA THR A 196 21.96 0.12 36.81
C THR A 196 22.88 -0.39 35.69
N ASP A 197 22.35 -0.48 34.46
CA ASP A 197 23.16 -0.75 33.27
C ASP A 197 23.95 0.51 32.90
N LYS A 198 25.27 0.39 32.81
CA LYS A 198 26.15 1.51 32.47
C LYS A 198 25.94 2.05 31.08
N ASN A 199 25.51 1.19 30.15
CA ASN A 199 25.23 1.60 28.76
C ASN A 199 24.05 2.57 28.68
N SER A 200 23.16 2.61 29.70
CA SER A 200 22.04 3.54 29.73
C SER A 200 22.41 4.97 30.13
N TRP A 201 23.62 5.21 30.66
CA TRP A 201 23.96 6.48 31.32
C TRP A 201 24.17 7.63 30.31
N ASP A 202 24.57 7.32 29.09
CA ASP A 202 24.76 8.33 28.04
C ASP A 202 23.69 8.28 26.96
N ASP A 203 22.68 7.42 27.12
CA ASP A 203 21.47 7.39 26.23
C ASP A 203 20.82 8.76 26.17
N LYS A 204 20.44 9.15 24.95
CA LYS A 204 19.77 10.45 24.72
C LYS A 204 18.31 10.21 24.36
N ILE A 205 17.42 10.65 25.22
CA ILE A 205 15.98 10.55 25.04
C ILE A 205 15.48 11.86 24.44
N VAL A 206 14.71 11.78 23.35
CA VAL A 206 14.10 12.93 22.67
C VAL A 206 12.62 12.69 22.40
N THR A 207 11.86 13.78 22.49
CA THR A 207 10.43 13.83 22.21
C THR A 207 10.14 14.99 21.28
N GLY A 208 9.15 14.85 20.40
CA GLY A 208 8.75 15.89 19.46
C GLY A 208 9.43 15.75 18.10
N GLU A 209 10.74 15.69 18.03
CA GLU A 209 11.50 15.44 16.79
C GLU A 209 12.73 14.59 17.05
N PHE A 210 13.22 13.89 16.04
CA PHE A 210 14.48 13.16 16.07
C PHE A 210 15.24 13.35 14.75
N HIS A 211 16.56 13.20 14.80
CA HIS A 211 17.45 13.46 13.66
C HIS A 211 18.11 12.17 13.18
N LEU A 212 18.13 11.98 11.86
CA LEU A 212 18.78 10.86 11.20
C LEU A 212 19.95 11.36 10.36
N PRO A 213 21.14 10.75 10.48
CA PRO A 213 22.28 11.14 9.65
C PRO A 213 22.11 10.68 8.21
N VAL A 214 22.30 11.58 7.26
CA VAL A 214 22.31 11.21 5.81
C VAL A 214 23.55 10.38 5.50
N ASN A 215 23.42 9.43 4.56
CA ASN A 215 24.47 8.54 4.08
C ASN A 215 25.09 7.60 5.15
N LYS A 216 24.45 7.47 6.31
CA LYS A 216 24.79 6.45 7.32
C LYS A 216 23.63 5.49 7.50
N ILE A 217 23.94 4.24 7.81
CA ILE A 217 22.90 3.27 8.15
C ILE A 217 22.38 3.60 9.54
N VAL A 218 21.08 3.55 9.69
CA VAL A 218 20.38 3.70 10.96
C VAL A 218 19.71 2.37 11.28
N LEU A 219 20.07 1.78 12.42
CA LEU A 219 19.41 0.60 12.97
C LEU A 219 18.43 1.06 14.05
N MET A 220 17.16 0.87 13.77
CA MET A 220 16.07 1.26 14.67
C MET A 220 15.45 0.04 15.33
N TYR A 221 15.39 0.07 16.65
CA TYR A 221 14.58 -0.85 17.45
C TYR A 221 13.22 -0.20 17.75
N PHE A 222 12.18 -1.03 17.78
CA PHE A 222 10.82 -0.55 18.02
C PHE A 222 10.19 -1.31 19.17
N ARG A 223 9.61 -0.57 20.09
CA ARG A 223 8.84 -1.10 21.22
C ARG A 223 7.51 -0.38 21.35
N SER A 224 6.58 -1.02 22.02
CA SER A 224 5.33 -0.41 22.45
C SER A 224 5.14 -0.61 23.95
N LYS A 225 4.59 0.42 24.58
CA LYS A 225 4.27 0.43 26.01
C LYS A 225 2.89 -0.13 26.31
N ASP A 226 1.94 -0.01 25.37
CA ASP A 226 0.51 -0.26 25.60
C ASP A 226 -0.11 -1.19 24.53
N VAL A 227 -0.46 -0.68 23.36
CA VAL A 227 -1.11 -1.42 22.28
C VAL A 227 -0.17 -1.56 21.09
N ILE A 228 -0.62 -2.27 20.04
CA ILE A 228 0.17 -2.36 18.80
C ILE A 228 0.08 -1.02 18.06
N HIS A 229 1.24 -0.45 17.74
CA HIS A 229 1.44 0.67 16.84
C HIS A 229 2.24 0.22 15.61
N SER A 230 2.41 1.09 14.64
CA SER A 230 3.30 0.84 13.52
C SER A 230 4.02 2.13 13.15
N ALA A 231 5.33 2.15 13.32
CA ALA A 231 6.18 3.25 12.89
C ALA A 231 6.23 3.25 11.36
N TYR A 232 5.80 4.35 10.74
CA TYR A 232 5.77 4.50 9.30
C TYR A 232 6.38 5.83 8.87
N MET A 233 7.43 5.74 8.08
CA MET A 233 8.17 6.88 7.50
C MET A 233 8.08 6.79 5.97
N PRO A 234 7.07 7.42 5.34
CA PRO A 234 6.74 7.21 3.93
C PRO A 234 7.89 7.52 2.97
N HIS A 235 8.61 8.63 3.18
CA HIS A 235 9.74 9.02 2.34
C HIS A 235 10.91 8.04 2.41
N PHE A 236 11.09 7.37 3.54
CA PHE A 236 12.14 6.36 3.69
C PHE A 236 11.66 4.96 3.29
N ARG A 237 10.40 4.75 2.93
CA ARG A 237 9.79 3.42 2.70
C ARG A 237 10.03 2.48 3.88
N ALA A 238 10.14 3.03 5.08
CA ALA A 238 10.37 2.29 6.30
C ALA A 238 9.06 2.12 7.07
N GLN A 239 8.74 0.88 7.41
CA GLN A 239 7.59 0.54 8.24
C GLN A 239 7.92 -0.65 9.13
N MET A 240 7.62 -0.52 10.44
CA MET A 240 7.77 -1.63 11.38
C MET A 240 6.71 -1.54 12.48
N ASN A 241 6.13 -2.68 12.84
CA ASN A 241 5.19 -2.76 13.94
C ASN A 241 5.91 -2.63 15.29
N CYS A 242 5.36 -1.80 16.18
CA CYS A 242 5.73 -1.70 17.57
C CYS A 242 4.76 -2.58 18.38
N VAL A 243 5.25 -3.72 18.88
CA VAL A 243 4.41 -4.73 19.53
C VAL A 243 4.72 -4.75 21.03
N PRO A 244 3.72 -4.67 21.92
CA PRO A 244 3.93 -4.81 23.36
C PRO A 244 4.64 -6.13 23.71
N GLY A 245 5.69 -6.05 24.53
CA GLY A 245 6.46 -7.21 24.94
C GLY A 245 7.44 -7.78 23.92
N MET A 246 7.56 -7.16 22.73
CA MET A 246 8.48 -7.56 21.67
C MET A 246 9.32 -6.38 21.20
N LYS A 247 10.61 -6.60 21.02
CA LYS A 247 11.52 -5.67 20.34
C LYS A 247 11.58 -6.08 18.87
N THR A 248 11.09 -5.23 17.96
CA THR A 248 11.25 -5.40 16.52
C THR A 248 12.33 -4.47 16.01
N GLU A 249 12.87 -4.73 14.83
CA GLU A 249 13.98 -3.95 14.27
C GLU A 249 13.81 -3.71 12.78
N PHE A 250 14.35 -2.60 12.31
CA PHE A 250 14.47 -2.27 10.90
C PHE A 250 15.68 -1.36 10.70
N HIS A 251 16.39 -1.52 9.60
CA HIS A 251 17.50 -0.65 9.26
C HIS A 251 17.33 -0.04 7.88
N PHE A 252 17.83 1.17 7.72
CA PHE A 252 17.83 1.86 6.41
C PHE A 252 18.90 2.94 6.39
N LYS A 253 19.21 3.41 5.17
CA LYS A 253 20.17 4.48 4.96
C LYS A 253 19.47 5.66 4.30
N PRO A 254 19.27 6.78 5.02
CA PRO A 254 18.77 8.03 4.43
C PRO A 254 19.74 8.55 3.37
N THR A 255 19.21 9.08 2.27
CA THR A 255 20.00 9.55 1.12
C THR A 255 19.79 11.01 0.77
N ILE A 256 18.70 11.62 1.26
CA ILE A 256 18.33 13.02 0.95
C ILE A 256 18.11 13.73 2.28
N THR A 257 18.77 14.87 2.45
CA THR A 257 18.58 15.74 3.63
C THR A 257 17.24 16.46 3.60
N THR A 258 16.77 16.94 4.76
CA THR A 258 15.56 17.76 4.85
C THR A 258 15.71 19.04 4.00
N ALA A 259 16.88 19.67 4.00
CA ALA A 259 17.15 20.87 3.18
C ALA A 259 17.02 20.59 1.68
N GLU A 260 17.65 19.52 1.20
CA GLU A 260 17.53 19.10 -0.21
C GLU A 260 16.08 18.74 -0.59
N MET A 261 15.32 18.12 0.31
CA MET A 261 13.92 17.78 0.06
C MET A 261 13.04 19.04 0.01
N ARG A 262 13.32 20.04 0.84
CA ARG A 262 12.66 21.36 0.77
C ARG A 262 12.86 22.03 -0.59
N GLU A 263 14.06 21.97 -1.14
CA GLU A 263 14.36 22.50 -2.48
C GLU A 263 13.60 21.72 -3.57
N LYS A 264 13.63 20.38 -3.52
CA LYS A 264 12.97 19.50 -4.49
C LYS A 264 11.46 19.67 -4.51
N THR A 265 10.84 19.74 -3.35
CA THR A 265 9.39 19.91 -3.21
C THR A 265 8.94 21.34 -3.36
N LYS A 266 9.88 22.31 -3.38
CA LYS A 266 9.61 23.76 -3.34
C LYS A 266 8.74 24.16 -2.14
N ASN A 267 8.88 23.42 -1.06
CA ASN A 267 8.15 23.66 0.19
C ASN A 267 9.17 23.92 1.33
N PRO A 268 9.35 25.18 1.75
CA PRO A 268 10.30 25.53 2.81
C PRO A 268 9.89 24.95 4.18
N GLU A 269 8.62 24.66 4.37
CA GLU A 269 8.08 24.06 5.61
C GLU A 269 8.09 22.52 5.59
N PHE A 270 8.70 21.91 4.57
CA PHE A 270 8.76 20.45 4.50
C PHE A 270 9.62 19.90 5.63
N ASP A 271 9.08 18.87 6.31
CA ASP A 271 9.82 17.99 7.21
C ASP A 271 9.46 16.52 6.94
N TYR A 272 10.41 15.64 7.20
CA TYR A 272 10.11 14.21 7.22
C TYR A 272 9.20 13.89 8.41
N VAL A 273 8.32 12.95 8.24
CA VAL A 273 7.34 12.59 9.26
C VAL A 273 7.43 11.11 9.61
N LEU A 274 7.36 10.81 10.90
CA LEU A 274 7.04 9.51 11.46
C LEU A 274 5.55 9.51 11.84
N MET A 275 4.78 8.57 11.31
CA MET A 275 3.35 8.42 11.59
C MET A 275 3.04 7.06 12.18
N CYS A 276 1.94 6.95 12.89
CA CYS A 276 1.38 5.66 13.28
C CYS A 276 0.50 5.11 12.13
N ASN A 277 0.83 3.92 11.61
CA ASN A 277 0.11 3.25 10.54
C ASN A 277 -0.72 2.04 11.03
N LYS A 278 -1.04 1.98 12.31
CA LYS A 278 -1.88 0.95 12.93
C LYS A 278 -2.89 1.62 13.84
N ILE A 279 -4.19 1.37 13.64
CA ILE A 279 -5.24 1.95 14.49
C ILE A 279 -4.96 1.55 15.95
N CYS A 280 -4.56 2.52 16.77
CA CYS A 280 -4.13 2.33 18.15
C CYS A 280 -5.07 2.99 19.17
N GLY A 281 -6.12 3.68 18.76
CA GLY A 281 -7.11 4.31 19.64
C GLY A 281 -7.69 5.61 19.08
N ALA A 282 -8.32 6.40 19.93
CA ALA A 282 -9.16 7.55 19.55
C ALA A 282 -8.41 8.66 18.81
N THR A 283 -7.16 8.96 19.17
CA THR A 283 -6.34 10.00 18.54
C THR A 283 -5.20 9.42 17.69
N HIS A 284 -5.38 8.19 17.20
CA HIS A 284 -4.45 7.54 16.29
C HIS A 284 -4.02 8.42 15.10
N TRP A 285 -4.94 9.17 14.53
CA TRP A 285 -4.71 10.02 13.37
C TRP A 285 -3.73 11.17 13.61
N SER A 286 -3.54 11.59 14.86
CA SER A 286 -2.63 12.70 15.24
C SER A 286 -1.29 12.20 15.79
N MET A 287 -1.08 10.88 15.88
CA MET A 287 0.15 10.29 16.42
C MET A 287 1.28 10.36 15.39
N GLN A 288 2.04 11.45 15.46
CA GLN A 288 3.17 11.74 14.57
C GLN A 288 4.35 12.37 15.34
N MET A 289 5.54 12.32 14.72
CA MET A 289 6.78 12.92 15.21
C MET A 289 7.66 13.36 14.03
#